data_a4783b2cfb2f61e9da711379960c9b05
#
_entry.id   a4783b2cfb2f61e9da711379960c9b05
#
_cell.length_a   1.000
_cell.length_b   1.000
_cell.length_c   1.000
_cell.angle_alpha   90.00
_cell.angle_beta   90.00
_cell.angle_gamma   90.00
#
_symmetry.space_group_name_H-M   'P 1'
#
loop_
_entity.id
_entity.type
_entity.pdbx_description
1 polymer ?
#
loop_
_entity_poly.entity_id
_entity_poly.type
_entity_poly.pdbx_seq_one_letter_code
_entity_poly.pdbx_strand_id
1 'polypeptide(L)'
;MKVAIVHYHLQPGGVTRVIENTMRAWEQNDTGPDQCVVLTGRPYPGNTLQQVQVVEGLDYAEAKDAISSTSLKQRLEQGARDALGALPDIWHIHNHSLGKNPALTGAVAELASAGASILLQPHDFAEDGRANNFSNLSSSKERAYPTAPQIHYAALNQRDQSFLQKSLEGSLSPVHLLANAIPENQPNLACSSGGKFPDLPENLFLYPVRAVRRKNLGELALLSTAYPEFHFANSLGPTNPSFLPVYKSWIDFASRQGLQLTYGIGEQTEASFPELVGLAHSLVNVSVAEGFGLGFLEPWTFGKSLCGRNLPEITADFTELGLNLDHLYNEIYVDSSLIDKQELEQATAIALKKVYSQYGRNLPDNGIIQAYNSICTAEGVKFGYLNEDLQKSVIEKAKGSELTIAEIRKQTSLHLLNDDQIEKNKYAVKENFSLQMYGKKVFGIYQQITQANPETVQFTGCEPMLDRFLCPERLNLLRV
;
A
#
# COMPACT_ATOMS: atom_id res chain seq x y z
N MET A 1 10.21 10.97 28.04
CA MET A 1 10.20 9.71 27.29
C MET A 1 11.13 9.83 26.09
N LYS A 2 12.03 8.87 25.91
CA LYS A 2 12.99 8.77 24.79
C LYS A 2 12.50 7.72 23.81
N VAL A 3 12.49 8.03 22.50
CA VAL A 3 12.01 7.12 21.46
C VAL A 3 13.09 6.93 20.40
N ALA A 4 13.30 5.69 19.97
CA ALA A 4 14.08 5.37 18.78
C ALA A 4 13.15 4.81 17.69
N ILE A 5 13.02 5.53 16.58
CA ILE A 5 12.31 5.07 15.38
C ILE A 5 13.31 4.32 14.51
N VAL A 6 12.97 3.13 14.05
CA VAL A 6 13.86 2.27 13.24
C VAL A 6 13.22 1.94 11.90
N HIS A 7 13.97 2.22 10.83
CA HIS A 7 13.59 1.79 9.48
C HIS A 7 14.82 1.50 8.61
N TYR A 8 14.69 0.60 7.65
CA TYR A 8 15.79 0.18 6.76
C TYR A 8 16.53 1.35 6.12
N HIS A 9 15.81 2.29 5.52
CA HIS A 9 16.35 3.51 4.89
C HIS A 9 15.27 4.60 4.78
N LEU A 10 15.70 5.83 4.59
CA LEU A 10 14.85 7.00 4.43
C LEU A 10 14.89 7.57 3.00
N GLN A 11 15.04 6.70 1.99
CA GLN A 11 14.89 7.11 0.59
C GLN A 11 13.43 7.49 0.30
N PRO A 12 13.13 8.33 -0.71
CA PRO A 12 11.78 8.76 -1.02
C PRO A 12 10.80 7.59 -1.16
N GLY A 13 9.77 7.56 -0.32
CA GLY A 13 8.80 6.46 -0.26
C GLY A 13 7.74 6.65 0.81
N GLY A 14 6.78 5.73 0.86
CA GLY A 14 5.64 5.80 1.78
C GLY A 14 6.04 5.83 3.25
N VAL A 15 6.91 4.90 3.69
CA VAL A 15 7.32 4.82 5.11
C VAL A 15 8.16 6.02 5.53
N THR A 16 9.04 6.52 4.65
CA THR A 16 9.79 7.76 4.91
C THR A 16 8.85 8.92 5.19
N ARG A 17 7.81 9.08 4.36
CA ARG A 17 6.78 10.12 4.56
C ARG A 17 6.01 9.92 5.86
N VAL A 18 5.71 8.68 6.26
CA VAL A 18 5.06 8.41 7.55
C VAL A 18 5.95 8.85 8.72
N ILE A 19 7.24 8.54 8.69
CA ILE A 19 8.20 8.96 9.73
C ILE A 19 8.31 10.50 9.76
N GLU A 20 8.44 11.15 8.60
CA GLU A 20 8.45 12.62 8.49
C GLU A 20 7.16 13.24 9.06
N ASN A 21 6.00 12.67 8.71
CA ASN A 21 4.71 13.13 9.23
C ASN A 21 4.57 12.90 10.73
N THR A 22 5.16 11.84 11.27
CA THR A 22 5.18 11.58 12.71
C THR A 22 5.92 12.70 13.46
N MET A 23 7.10 13.10 12.96
CA MET A 23 7.86 14.19 13.56
C MET A 23 7.13 15.54 13.47
N ARG A 24 6.60 15.85 12.27
CA ARG A 24 5.79 17.07 12.06
C ARG A 24 4.55 17.12 12.96
N ALA A 25 3.89 15.97 13.16
CA ALA A 25 2.71 15.87 14.01
C ALA A 25 3.03 16.23 15.48
N TRP A 26 4.18 15.83 15.99
CA TRP A 26 4.62 16.17 17.33
C TRP A 26 5.01 17.65 17.45
N GLU A 27 5.74 18.20 16.48
CA GLU A 27 6.10 19.63 16.44
C GLU A 27 4.85 20.53 16.43
N GLN A 28 3.81 20.15 15.66
CA GLN A 28 2.57 20.94 15.54
C GLN A 28 1.67 20.87 16.78
N ASN A 29 1.73 19.77 17.54
CA ASN A 29 0.82 19.53 18.66
C ASN A 29 1.40 19.91 20.01
N ASP A 30 2.68 20.29 20.08
CA ASP A 30 3.42 20.40 21.34
C ASP A 30 3.24 19.14 22.22
N THR A 31 3.08 17.98 21.58
CA THR A 31 2.92 16.67 22.21
C THR A 31 3.80 15.68 21.47
N GLY A 32 4.66 15.00 22.23
CA GLY A 32 5.60 14.03 21.66
C GLY A 32 6.58 13.52 22.73
N PRO A 33 7.53 12.69 22.34
CA PRO A 33 8.60 12.29 23.22
C PRO A 33 9.54 13.46 23.52
N ASP A 34 10.18 13.47 24.71
CA ASP A 34 11.17 14.49 25.08
C ASP A 34 12.39 14.47 24.15
N GLN A 35 12.77 13.27 23.69
CA GLN A 35 13.85 13.04 22.75
C GLN A 35 13.45 11.93 21.76
N CYS A 36 13.80 12.12 20.49
CA CYS A 36 13.57 11.11 19.44
C CYS A 36 14.77 11.05 18.50
N VAL A 37 15.19 9.84 18.14
CA VAL A 37 16.17 9.58 17.08
C VAL A 37 15.59 8.66 16.05
N VAL A 38 15.92 8.88 14.76
CA VAL A 38 15.60 7.95 13.68
C VAL A 38 16.86 7.18 13.30
N LEU A 39 16.82 5.87 13.48
CA LEU A 39 17.91 4.96 13.12
C LEU A 39 17.64 4.40 11.72
N THR A 40 18.60 4.52 10.82
CA THR A 40 18.46 4.17 9.40
C THR A 40 19.75 3.55 8.86
N GLY A 41 19.63 2.70 7.82
CA GLY A 41 20.80 2.02 7.24
C GLY A 41 21.56 2.85 6.19
N ARG A 42 21.01 4.00 5.76
CA ARG A 42 21.63 4.90 4.78
C ARG A 42 21.47 6.36 5.22
N PRO A 43 22.32 7.28 4.72
CA PRO A 43 22.12 8.70 4.91
C PRO A 43 20.73 9.15 4.44
N TYR A 44 20.10 10.01 5.23
CA TYR A 44 18.82 10.61 4.88
C TYR A 44 19.03 11.73 3.85
N PRO A 45 18.39 11.66 2.66
CA PRO A 45 18.58 12.66 1.62
C PRO A 45 17.73 13.93 1.83
N GLY A 46 16.77 13.89 2.75
CA GLY A 46 15.89 15.02 3.06
C GLY A 46 16.45 15.94 4.15
N ASN A 47 15.65 16.92 4.54
CA ASN A 47 15.99 17.92 5.56
C ASN A 47 14.92 18.08 6.65
N THR A 48 13.86 17.28 6.62
CA THR A 48 12.74 17.37 7.58
C THR A 48 13.11 16.77 8.93
N LEU A 49 13.94 15.70 8.95
CA LEU A 49 14.31 14.99 10.17
C LEU A 49 15.63 15.54 10.70
N GLN A 50 15.64 15.98 11.96
CA GLN A 50 16.80 16.64 12.57
C GLN A 50 17.78 15.65 13.20
N GLN A 51 17.29 14.59 13.85
CA GLN A 51 18.10 13.59 14.54
C GLN A 51 18.02 12.24 13.80
N VAL A 52 18.91 12.04 12.86
CA VAL A 52 19.04 10.80 12.09
C VAL A 52 20.42 10.20 12.32
N GLN A 53 20.45 8.94 12.74
CA GLN A 53 21.67 8.19 12.95
C GLN A 53 21.75 7.03 11.95
N VAL A 54 22.86 6.93 11.23
CA VAL A 54 23.10 5.80 10.32
C VAL A 54 23.63 4.60 11.12
N VAL A 55 22.97 3.46 10.96
CA VAL A 55 23.34 2.18 11.58
C VAL A 55 23.74 1.20 10.48
N GLU A 56 25.02 0.88 10.43
CA GLU A 56 25.55 -0.06 9.45
C GLU A 56 24.94 -1.46 9.61
N GLY A 57 24.51 -2.06 8.51
CA GLY A 57 23.87 -3.37 8.47
C GLY A 57 22.35 -3.34 8.63
N LEU A 58 21.74 -2.15 8.84
CA LEU A 58 20.28 -2.00 8.92
C LEU A 58 19.59 -1.95 7.54
N ASP A 59 20.30 -1.51 6.50
CA ASP A 59 19.76 -1.41 5.14
C ASP A 59 19.29 -2.77 4.59
N TYR A 60 18.66 -2.76 3.43
CA TYR A 60 18.26 -3.99 2.72
C TYR A 60 19.44 -4.94 2.52
N ALA A 61 19.23 -6.19 2.87
CA ALA A 61 20.22 -7.25 2.71
C ALA A 61 19.54 -8.59 2.42
N GLU A 62 20.15 -9.39 1.57
CA GLU A 62 19.81 -10.80 1.44
C GLU A 62 20.35 -11.60 2.64
N ALA A 63 19.71 -12.72 2.96
CA ALA A 63 20.08 -13.53 4.13
C ALA A 63 21.56 -13.95 4.16
N LYS A 64 22.16 -14.15 2.97
CA LYS A 64 23.58 -14.52 2.83
C LYS A 64 24.55 -13.37 3.12
N ASP A 65 24.09 -12.11 2.97
CA ASP A 65 24.90 -10.89 3.11
C ASP A 65 24.57 -10.11 4.38
N ALA A 66 23.51 -10.50 5.08
CA ALA A 66 23.07 -9.85 6.32
C ALA A 66 24.06 -10.14 7.45
N ILE A 67 24.32 -9.13 8.27
CA ILE A 67 25.06 -9.31 9.54
C ILE A 67 24.22 -10.14 10.53
N SER A 68 24.83 -10.63 11.60
CA SER A 68 24.06 -11.36 12.63
C SER A 68 23.04 -10.44 13.31
N SER A 69 21.91 -11.01 13.73
CA SER A 69 20.87 -10.30 14.49
C SER A 69 21.43 -9.66 15.75
N THR A 70 22.31 -10.37 16.46
CA THR A 70 22.99 -9.87 17.67
C THR A 70 23.88 -8.67 17.38
N SER A 71 24.64 -8.71 16.27
CA SER A 71 25.47 -7.56 15.87
C SER A 71 24.61 -6.35 15.50
N LEU A 72 23.49 -6.57 14.78
CA LEU A 72 22.58 -5.46 14.45
C LEU A 72 21.91 -4.89 15.69
N LYS A 73 21.44 -5.73 16.62
CA LYS A 73 20.90 -5.28 17.91
C LYS A 73 21.89 -4.38 18.66
N GLN A 74 23.15 -4.82 18.79
CA GLN A 74 24.19 -4.03 19.47
C GLN A 74 24.41 -2.68 18.79
N ARG A 75 24.44 -2.63 17.45
CA ARG A 75 24.60 -1.37 16.69
C ARG A 75 23.39 -0.45 16.84
N LEU A 76 22.16 -1.00 16.88
CA LEU A 76 20.94 -0.23 17.15
C LEU A 76 20.98 0.38 18.55
N GLU A 77 21.35 -0.43 19.57
CA GLU A 77 21.50 0.05 20.95
C GLU A 77 22.58 1.12 21.08
N GLN A 78 23.71 0.94 20.40
CA GLN A 78 24.79 1.92 20.40
C GLN A 78 24.36 3.23 19.73
N GLY A 79 23.75 3.16 18.54
CA GLY A 79 23.24 4.34 17.83
C GLY A 79 22.20 5.11 18.64
N ALA A 80 21.32 4.39 19.36
CA ALA A 80 20.36 5.02 20.26
C ALA A 80 21.04 5.70 21.46
N ARG A 81 22.04 5.04 22.10
CA ARG A 81 22.80 5.63 23.21
C ARG A 81 23.58 6.87 22.79
N ASP A 82 24.21 6.83 21.60
CA ASP A 82 24.99 7.96 21.08
C ASP A 82 24.11 9.20 20.86
N ALA A 83 22.88 8.99 20.36
CA ALA A 83 21.95 10.07 20.08
C ALA A 83 21.14 10.55 21.29
N LEU A 84 20.73 9.63 22.19
CA LEU A 84 19.81 9.91 23.29
C LEU A 84 20.49 9.93 24.65
N GLY A 85 21.78 9.57 24.76
CA GLY A 85 22.52 9.43 26.02
C GLY A 85 22.13 8.21 26.86
N ALA A 86 21.15 7.41 26.42
CA ALA A 86 20.67 6.19 27.08
C ALA A 86 19.95 5.27 26.03
N LEU A 87 19.58 4.07 26.46
CA LEU A 87 18.61 3.29 25.67
C LEU A 87 17.26 4.02 25.63
N PRO A 88 16.50 3.90 24.54
CA PRO A 88 15.18 4.50 24.46
C PRO A 88 14.21 3.80 25.42
N ASP A 89 13.21 4.55 25.88
CA ASP A 89 12.07 3.98 26.61
C ASP A 89 11.18 3.16 25.67
N ILE A 90 11.14 3.54 24.37
CA ILE A 90 10.36 2.85 23.33
C ILE A 90 11.17 2.72 22.05
N TRP A 91 11.17 1.52 21.50
CA TRP A 91 11.58 1.23 20.13
C TRP A 91 10.36 1.23 19.22
N HIS A 92 10.24 2.17 18.29
CA HIS A 92 9.20 2.18 17.27
C HIS A 92 9.78 1.68 15.94
N ILE A 93 9.41 0.47 15.54
CA ILE A 93 10.08 -0.24 14.44
C ILE A 93 9.10 -0.45 13.28
N HIS A 94 9.46 0.09 12.12
CA HIS A 94 8.68 -0.04 10.90
C HIS A 94 9.10 -1.27 10.09
N ASN A 95 8.13 -2.04 9.58
CA ASN A 95 8.32 -3.15 8.65
C ASN A 95 9.32 -4.24 9.12
N HIS A 96 9.39 -4.51 10.41
CA HIS A 96 10.35 -5.45 11.00
C HIS A 96 10.29 -6.86 10.42
N SER A 97 9.12 -7.32 9.96
CA SER A 97 8.85 -8.66 9.42
C SER A 97 8.75 -8.70 7.88
N LEU A 98 9.08 -7.59 7.19
CA LEU A 98 8.94 -7.50 5.73
C LEU A 98 9.94 -8.39 4.96
N GLY A 99 10.99 -8.90 5.59
CA GLY A 99 11.99 -9.74 4.92
C GLY A 99 12.94 -9.00 3.98
N LYS A 100 13.07 -7.68 4.10
CA LYS A 100 14.07 -6.89 3.36
C LYS A 100 15.46 -6.96 3.96
N ASN A 101 15.54 -7.31 5.24
CA ASN A 101 16.77 -7.63 5.96
C ASN A 101 16.41 -8.57 7.13
N PRO A 102 16.77 -9.85 7.08
CA PRO A 102 16.42 -10.81 8.12
C PRO A 102 17.13 -10.52 9.47
N ALA A 103 18.27 -9.80 9.44
CA ALA A 103 18.94 -9.38 10.67
C ALA A 103 18.07 -8.43 11.50
N LEU A 104 17.26 -7.54 10.86
CA LEU A 104 16.35 -6.67 11.60
C LEU A 104 15.26 -7.47 12.32
N THR A 105 14.64 -8.44 11.64
CA THR A 105 13.63 -9.33 12.27
C THR A 105 14.20 -10.03 13.48
N GLY A 106 15.40 -10.60 13.35
CA GLY A 106 16.10 -11.26 14.46
C GLY A 106 16.52 -10.29 15.57
N ALA A 107 17.02 -9.10 15.23
CA ALA A 107 17.40 -8.06 16.21
C ALA A 107 16.20 -7.58 17.05
N VAL A 108 15.03 -7.46 16.39
CA VAL A 108 13.76 -7.15 17.09
C VAL A 108 13.39 -8.25 18.07
N ALA A 109 13.52 -9.52 17.68
CA ALA A 109 13.28 -10.65 18.58
C ALA A 109 14.25 -10.66 19.77
N GLU A 110 15.50 -10.25 19.57
CA GLU A 110 16.49 -10.14 20.66
C GLU A 110 16.26 -8.93 21.56
N LEU A 111 15.86 -7.78 21.00
CA LEU A 111 15.44 -6.60 21.80
C LEU A 111 14.23 -6.95 22.67
N ALA A 112 13.23 -7.61 22.10
CA ALA A 112 12.06 -8.08 22.82
C ALA A 112 12.46 -9.03 23.96
N SER A 113 13.30 -10.03 23.68
CA SER A 113 13.80 -10.98 24.71
C SER A 113 14.59 -10.30 25.82
N ALA A 114 15.22 -9.15 25.54
CA ALA A 114 15.91 -8.34 26.54
C ALA A 114 14.95 -7.43 27.36
N GLY A 115 13.64 -7.53 27.16
CA GLY A 115 12.61 -6.79 27.88
C GLY A 115 12.35 -5.38 27.34
N ALA A 116 12.76 -5.08 26.11
CA ALA A 116 12.50 -3.79 25.51
C ALA A 116 11.00 -3.54 25.30
N SER A 117 10.56 -2.30 25.52
CA SER A 117 9.23 -1.83 25.15
C SER A 117 9.20 -1.44 23.67
N ILE A 118 8.28 -2.03 22.90
CA ILE A 118 8.32 -1.95 21.43
C ILE A 118 6.94 -1.64 20.84
N LEU A 119 6.92 -0.70 19.89
CA LEU A 119 5.83 -0.56 18.92
C LEU A 119 6.29 -1.11 17.57
N LEU A 120 5.60 -2.09 17.06
CA LEU A 120 5.82 -2.69 15.73
C LEU A 120 4.76 -2.15 14.76
N GLN A 121 5.19 -1.43 13.73
CA GLN A 121 4.30 -0.87 12.71
C GLN A 121 4.61 -1.47 11.33
N PRO A 122 4.00 -2.61 10.97
CA PRO A 122 4.08 -3.13 9.62
C PRO A 122 3.23 -2.26 8.67
N HIS A 123 3.84 -1.82 7.58
CA HIS A 123 3.16 -1.16 6.46
C HIS A 123 2.90 -2.12 5.32
N ASP A 124 3.73 -3.14 5.24
CA ASP A 124 3.68 -4.24 4.28
C ASP A 124 4.08 -5.53 4.98
N PHE A 125 3.54 -6.66 4.50
CA PHE A 125 3.85 -7.99 5.01
C PHE A 125 4.60 -8.81 3.96
N ALA A 126 5.58 -9.61 4.40
CA ALA A 126 6.26 -10.57 3.51
C ALA A 126 5.27 -11.65 3.02
N GLU A 127 4.27 -11.93 3.81
CA GLU A 127 3.19 -12.90 3.58
C GLU A 127 2.21 -12.44 2.49
N ASP A 128 2.11 -11.13 2.20
CA ASP A 128 1.16 -10.57 1.22
C ASP A 128 1.78 -10.46 -0.18
N GLY A 129 1.85 -11.56 -0.92
CA GLY A 129 2.30 -11.60 -2.31
C GLY A 129 3.78 -11.25 -2.52
N ARG A 130 4.64 -11.44 -1.51
CA ARG A 130 6.08 -11.13 -1.54
C ARG A 130 6.93 -12.36 -1.18
N ALA A 131 6.75 -13.43 -1.91
CA ALA A 131 7.39 -14.71 -1.61
C ALA A 131 8.93 -14.65 -1.50
N ASN A 132 9.60 -13.81 -2.31
CA ASN A 132 11.05 -13.61 -2.20
C ASN A 132 11.43 -12.98 -0.85
N ASN A 133 10.67 -12.00 -0.38
CA ASN A 133 10.90 -11.39 0.93
C ASN A 133 10.63 -12.40 2.05
N PHE A 134 9.55 -13.18 1.92
CA PHE A 134 9.22 -14.25 2.86
C PHE A 134 10.33 -15.30 2.94
N SER A 135 10.87 -15.73 1.80
CA SER A 135 12.01 -16.64 1.74
C SER A 135 13.26 -16.02 2.39
N ASN A 136 13.50 -14.72 2.17
CA ASN A 136 14.65 -13.99 2.72
C ASN A 136 14.63 -13.90 4.26
N LEU A 137 13.47 -14.00 4.93
CA LEU A 137 13.39 -14.06 6.39
C LEU A 137 14.18 -15.24 6.98
N SER A 138 14.35 -16.33 6.22
CA SER A 138 15.14 -17.50 6.63
C SER A 138 14.71 -18.03 8.01
N SER A 139 15.64 -18.26 8.92
CA SER A 139 15.38 -18.71 10.30
C SER A 139 14.66 -17.68 11.18
N SER A 140 14.69 -16.41 10.80
CA SER A 140 13.97 -15.36 11.56
C SER A 140 12.44 -15.47 11.49
N LYS A 141 11.90 -16.28 10.55
CA LYS A 141 10.45 -16.50 10.40
C LYS A 141 9.78 -17.00 11.68
N GLU A 142 10.43 -17.87 12.43
CA GLU A 142 9.84 -18.49 13.63
C GLU A 142 9.67 -17.50 14.79
N ARG A 143 10.39 -16.38 14.75
CA ARG A 143 10.40 -15.35 15.79
C ARG A 143 9.99 -13.97 15.26
N ALA A 144 9.29 -13.93 14.12
CA ALA A 144 8.96 -12.69 13.43
C ALA A 144 7.97 -11.81 14.21
N TYR A 145 7.11 -12.40 15.03
CA TYR A 145 6.07 -11.71 15.77
C TYR A 145 6.23 -11.94 17.28
N PRO A 146 7.08 -11.14 17.97
CA PRO A 146 7.22 -11.19 19.43
C PRO A 146 5.97 -10.67 20.13
N THR A 147 5.55 -11.32 21.22
CA THR A 147 4.35 -10.95 21.97
C THR A 147 4.59 -10.87 23.48
N ALA A 148 4.16 -9.78 24.08
CA ALA A 148 4.14 -9.51 25.52
C ALA A 148 3.35 -8.23 25.78
N PRO A 149 2.91 -7.91 27.01
CA PRO A 149 2.18 -6.67 27.30
C PRO A 149 2.91 -5.38 26.90
N GLN A 150 4.25 -5.36 26.94
CA GLN A 150 5.07 -4.22 26.54
C GLN A 150 5.38 -4.16 25.03
N ILE A 151 4.83 -5.07 24.23
CA ILE A 151 5.01 -5.13 22.78
C ILE A 151 3.66 -4.91 22.11
N HIS A 152 3.51 -3.75 21.46
CA HIS A 152 2.30 -3.39 20.76
C HIS A 152 2.50 -3.43 19.23
N TYR A 153 1.42 -3.65 18.52
CA TYR A 153 1.37 -3.57 17.05
C TYR A 153 0.49 -2.41 16.60
N ALA A 154 0.82 -1.79 15.48
CA ALA A 154 0.01 -0.76 14.84
C ALA A 154 -0.22 -1.12 13.37
N ALA A 155 -1.45 -1.49 13.03
CA ALA A 155 -1.88 -1.78 11.66
C ALA A 155 -2.44 -0.53 10.98
N LEU A 156 -2.30 -0.43 9.65
CA LEU A 156 -2.75 0.72 8.88
C LEU A 156 -4.26 0.74 8.61
N ASN A 157 -4.90 -0.43 8.63
CA ASN A 157 -6.30 -0.65 8.29
C ASN A 157 -6.87 -1.82 9.11
N GLN A 158 -8.21 -1.94 9.16
CA GLN A 158 -8.91 -2.96 9.93
C GLN A 158 -8.64 -4.38 9.41
N ARG A 159 -8.44 -4.57 8.09
CA ARG A 159 -8.07 -5.87 7.54
C ARG A 159 -6.77 -6.39 8.17
N ASP A 160 -5.71 -5.57 8.13
CA ASP A 160 -4.40 -5.93 8.65
C ASP A 160 -4.42 -6.06 10.18
N GLN A 161 -5.20 -5.21 10.86
CA GLN A 161 -5.45 -5.31 12.30
C GLN A 161 -6.10 -6.67 12.64
N SER A 162 -7.18 -7.02 11.94
CA SER A 162 -7.87 -8.31 12.13
C SER A 162 -6.97 -9.51 11.85
N PHE A 163 -6.13 -9.44 10.82
CA PHE A 163 -5.19 -10.50 10.49
C PHE A 163 -4.13 -10.67 11.58
N LEU A 164 -3.57 -9.56 12.07
CA LEU A 164 -2.62 -9.59 13.20
C LEU A 164 -3.29 -10.13 14.47
N GLN A 165 -4.47 -9.64 14.85
CA GLN A 165 -5.20 -10.12 16.03
C GLN A 165 -5.44 -11.61 16.00
N LYS A 166 -5.92 -12.13 14.86
CA LYS A 166 -6.18 -13.57 14.67
C LYS A 166 -4.88 -14.41 14.65
N SER A 167 -3.79 -13.83 14.11
CA SER A 167 -2.50 -14.53 14.07
C SER A 167 -1.79 -14.54 15.42
N LEU A 168 -2.10 -13.58 16.27
CA LEU A 168 -1.57 -13.43 17.63
C LEU A 168 -2.60 -13.83 18.70
N GLU A 169 -3.62 -14.63 18.32
CA GLU A 169 -4.69 -15.04 19.23
C GLU A 169 -4.13 -15.71 20.48
N GLY A 170 -4.64 -15.32 21.65
CA GLY A 170 -4.16 -15.78 22.96
C GLY A 170 -2.92 -15.04 23.48
N SER A 171 -2.35 -14.10 22.72
CA SER A 171 -1.26 -13.25 23.21
C SER A 171 -1.78 -12.03 24.00
N LEU A 172 -0.89 -11.41 24.79
CA LEU A 172 -1.18 -10.20 25.55
C LEU A 172 -0.79 -8.90 24.80
N SER A 173 -0.32 -9.01 23.57
CA SER A 173 0.10 -7.86 22.76
C SER A 173 -1.10 -7.12 22.16
N PRO A 174 -1.30 -5.83 22.48
CA PRO A 174 -2.33 -5.03 21.85
C PRO A 174 -2.05 -4.77 20.36
N VAL A 175 -3.10 -4.79 19.54
CA VAL A 175 -3.03 -4.43 18.11
C VAL A 175 -3.90 -3.21 17.86
N HIS A 176 -3.27 -2.08 17.60
CA HIS A 176 -3.90 -0.78 17.37
C HIS A 176 -4.20 -0.56 15.90
N LEU A 177 -5.25 0.22 15.61
CA LEU A 177 -5.49 0.80 14.30
C LEU A 177 -4.84 2.19 14.24
N LEU A 178 -3.79 2.34 13.43
CA LEU A 178 -3.04 3.58 13.24
C LEU A 178 -2.93 3.91 11.75
N ALA A 179 -3.97 4.51 11.22
CA ALA A 179 -4.02 4.99 9.86
C ALA A 179 -2.99 6.10 9.60
N ASN A 180 -2.40 6.14 8.40
CA ASN A 180 -1.42 7.16 8.05
C ASN A 180 -2.03 8.57 8.01
N ALA A 181 -1.24 9.57 8.38
CA ALA A 181 -1.65 10.95 8.30
C ALA A 181 -1.66 11.49 6.86
N ILE A 182 -2.61 12.36 6.57
CA ILE A 182 -2.71 13.15 5.36
C ILE A 182 -2.38 14.61 5.74
N PRO A 183 -1.26 15.18 5.25
CA PRO A 183 -0.93 16.58 5.54
C PRO A 183 -1.99 17.55 5.01
N GLU A 184 -2.39 18.52 5.83
CA GLU A 184 -3.39 19.55 5.45
C GLU A 184 -2.89 20.52 4.39
N ASN A 185 -1.57 20.76 4.32
CA ASN A 185 -0.95 21.75 3.45
C ASN A 185 -0.70 21.19 2.05
N GLN A 186 -1.76 20.84 1.34
CA GLN A 186 -1.68 20.77 -0.11
C GLN A 186 -1.74 22.21 -0.65
N PRO A 187 -0.85 22.60 -1.58
CA PRO A 187 -0.87 23.95 -2.13
C PRO A 187 -2.27 24.24 -2.65
N ASN A 188 -2.80 25.43 -2.32
CA ASN A 188 -4.02 25.92 -2.92
C ASN A 188 -3.81 25.95 -4.43
N LEU A 189 -4.29 24.93 -5.11
CA LEU A 189 -4.31 24.84 -6.56
C LEU A 189 -5.40 25.79 -7.05
N ALA A 190 -5.20 27.09 -6.82
CA ALA A 190 -5.91 28.08 -7.58
C ALA A 190 -5.65 27.73 -9.04
N CYS A 191 -6.68 27.26 -9.72
CA CYS A 191 -6.67 26.94 -11.13
C CYS A 191 -5.95 28.06 -11.88
N SER A 192 -4.65 27.92 -12.11
CA SER A 192 -3.97 28.77 -13.04
C SER A 192 -4.45 28.34 -14.41
N SER A 193 -5.53 28.99 -14.83
CA SER A 193 -6.03 29.18 -16.19
C SER A 193 -5.49 28.22 -17.24
N GLY A 194 -6.37 27.50 -17.90
CA GLY A 194 -6.08 26.81 -19.17
C GLY A 194 -5.24 27.69 -20.07
N GLY A 195 -4.08 27.19 -20.48
CA GLY A 195 -3.15 27.92 -21.35
C GLY A 195 -1.68 27.73 -20.98
N LYS A 196 -1.35 27.41 -19.73
CA LYS A 196 0.06 27.21 -19.32
C LYS A 196 0.65 25.88 -19.83
N PHE A 197 -0.19 24.87 -20.05
CA PHE A 197 0.21 23.55 -20.57
C PHE A 197 -0.74 23.12 -21.70
N PRO A 198 -0.56 23.69 -22.92
CA PRO A 198 -1.48 23.48 -24.05
C PRO A 198 -1.49 22.04 -24.58
N ASP A 199 -0.46 21.26 -24.23
CA ASP A 199 -0.34 19.86 -24.66
C ASP A 199 -1.10 18.87 -23.76
N LEU A 200 -1.70 19.34 -22.65
CA LEU A 200 -2.49 18.48 -21.75
C LEU A 200 -3.96 18.44 -22.19
N PRO A 201 -4.59 17.24 -22.17
CA PRO A 201 -5.99 17.08 -22.55
C PRO A 201 -6.96 17.84 -21.63
N GLU A 202 -8.01 18.45 -22.19
CA GLU A 202 -9.00 19.23 -21.41
C GLU A 202 -9.83 18.35 -20.47
N ASN A 203 -10.22 17.13 -20.91
CA ASN A 203 -11.06 16.19 -20.14
C ASN A 203 -10.22 15.06 -19.53
N LEU A 204 -9.18 15.43 -18.80
CA LEU A 204 -8.20 14.48 -18.24
C LEU A 204 -8.75 13.79 -16.98
N PHE A 205 -8.85 12.47 -17.01
CA PHE A 205 -8.99 11.59 -15.85
C PHE A 205 -7.60 11.08 -15.44
N LEU A 206 -7.06 11.63 -14.37
CA LEU A 206 -5.71 11.33 -13.93
C LEU A 206 -5.69 10.22 -12.88
N TYR A 207 -4.93 9.17 -13.15
CA TYR A 207 -4.55 8.17 -12.17
C TYR A 207 -3.19 8.52 -11.56
N PRO A 208 -3.14 9.13 -10.35
CA PRO A 208 -1.93 9.76 -9.81
C PRO A 208 -1.00 8.72 -9.18
N VAL A 209 -0.57 7.73 -9.95
CA VAL A 209 0.24 6.61 -9.47
C VAL A 209 1.46 6.35 -10.33
N ARG A 210 2.49 5.79 -9.68
CA ARG A 210 3.55 5.08 -10.38
C ARG A 210 3.06 3.71 -10.84
N ALA A 211 3.38 3.35 -12.08
CA ALA A 211 2.98 2.08 -12.65
C ALA A 211 3.63 0.89 -11.91
N VAL A 212 2.79 0.04 -11.35
CA VAL A 212 3.12 -1.28 -10.83
C VAL A 212 1.96 -2.22 -11.10
N ARG A 213 2.19 -3.52 -11.13
CA ARG A 213 1.21 -4.51 -11.63
C ARG A 213 -0.15 -4.42 -10.96
N ARG A 214 -0.19 -4.31 -9.61
CA ARG A 214 -1.43 -4.19 -8.84
C ARG A 214 -2.22 -2.90 -9.10
N LYS A 215 -1.62 -1.90 -9.78
CA LYS A 215 -2.30 -0.68 -10.20
C LYS A 215 -3.19 -0.88 -11.44
N ASN A 216 -3.20 -2.09 -12.01
CA ASN A 216 -4.20 -2.54 -12.99
C ASN A 216 -4.39 -1.59 -14.18
N LEU A 217 -3.28 -1.28 -14.87
CA LEU A 217 -3.28 -0.37 -16.01
C LEU A 217 -4.23 -0.81 -17.15
N GLY A 218 -4.53 -2.11 -17.22
CA GLY A 218 -5.51 -2.64 -18.18
C GLY A 218 -6.92 -2.16 -17.92
N GLU A 219 -7.33 -1.96 -16.68
CA GLU A 219 -8.64 -1.39 -16.39
C GLU A 219 -8.73 0.09 -16.77
N LEU A 220 -7.62 0.83 -16.66
CA LEU A 220 -7.56 2.19 -17.21
C LEU A 220 -7.75 2.20 -18.74
N ALA A 221 -7.16 1.20 -19.43
CA ALA A 221 -7.37 1.02 -20.87
C ALA A 221 -8.82 0.61 -21.22
N LEU A 222 -9.45 -0.24 -20.40
CA LEU A 222 -10.87 -0.60 -20.57
C LEU A 222 -11.77 0.62 -20.39
N LEU A 223 -11.53 1.46 -19.38
CA LEU A 223 -12.27 2.71 -19.19
C LEU A 223 -12.06 3.67 -20.35
N SER A 224 -10.84 3.84 -20.87
CA SER A 224 -10.58 4.64 -22.07
C SER A 224 -11.31 4.10 -23.31
N THR A 225 -11.47 2.79 -23.40
CA THR A 225 -12.27 2.16 -24.48
C THR A 225 -13.74 2.44 -24.31
N ALA A 226 -14.24 2.38 -23.08
CA ALA A 226 -15.66 2.59 -22.80
C ALA A 226 -16.07 4.07 -22.86
N TYR A 227 -15.14 5.00 -22.59
CA TYR A 227 -15.40 6.45 -22.54
C TYR A 227 -14.42 7.23 -23.44
N PRO A 228 -14.52 7.07 -24.79
CA PRO A 228 -13.60 7.73 -25.72
C PRO A 228 -13.71 9.26 -25.74
N GLU A 229 -14.75 9.83 -25.12
CA GLU A 229 -14.94 11.27 -24.90
C GLU A 229 -14.01 11.87 -23.84
N PHE A 230 -13.37 11.01 -23.01
CA PHE A 230 -12.43 11.43 -21.97
C PHE A 230 -11.02 10.95 -22.30
N HIS A 231 -10.02 11.68 -21.80
CA HIS A 231 -8.63 11.26 -21.85
C HIS A 231 -8.20 10.70 -20.51
N PHE A 232 -7.67 9.49 -20.49
CA PHE A 232 -7.15 8.86 -19.27
C PHE A 232 -5.64 8.91 -19.24
N ALA A 233 -5.04 9.04 -18.05
CA ALA A 233 -3.59 8.95 -17.93
C ALA A 233 -3.17 8.43 -16.54
N ASN A 234 -2.07 7.67 -16.46
CA ASN A 234 -1.34 7.51 -15.20
C ASN A 234 -0.14 8.44 -15.14
N SER A 235 0.27 8.85 -13.93
CA SER A 235 1.27 9.90 -13.77
C SER A 235 2.70 9.44 -14.09
N LEU A 236 3.16 8.29 -13.62
CA LEU A 236 4.57 7.88 -13.70
C LEU A 236 4.74 6.43 -14.19
N GLY A 237 5.79 6.19 -14.96
CA GLY A 237 6.23 4.85 -15.34
C GLY A 237 6.80 4.03 -14.15
N PRO A 238 7.15 2.75 -14.37
CA PRO A 238 7.66 1.88 -13.32
C PRO A 238 9.10 2.19 -12.97
N THR A 239 9.46 2.08 -11.69
CA THR A 239 10.87 2.07 -11.25
C THR A 239 11.43 0.65 -11.18
N ASN A 240 10.58 -0.38 -11.13
CA ASN A 240 11.02 -1.76 -11.13
C ASN A 240 11.33 -2.23 -12.56
N PRO A 241 12.60 -2.57 -12.90
CA PRO A 241 12.95 -3.01 -14.25
C PRO A 241 12.18 -4.24 -14.72
N SER A 242 11.76 -5.13 -13.82
CA SER A 242 11.02 -6.35 -14.18
C SER A 242 9.61 -6.06 -14.70
N PHE A 243 9.02 -4.92 -14.36
CA PHE A 243 7.69 -4.52 -14.86
C PHE A 243 7.75 -3.66 -16.14
N LEU A 244 8.93 -3.17 -16.52
CA LEU A 244 9.09 -2.31 -17.69
C LEU A 244 8.62 -2.95 -19.01
N PRO A 245 8.87 -4.25 -19.31
CA PRO A 245 8.35 -4.89 -20.53
C PRO A 245 6.82 -4.90 -20.58
N VAL A 246 6.17 -5.21 -19.48
CA VAL A 246 4.69 -5.21 -19.37
C VAL A 246 4.14 -3.80 -19.57
N TYR A 247 4.76 -2.80 -18.95
CA TYR A 247 4.38 -1.40 -19.10
C TYR A 247 4.49 -0.92 -20.57
N LYS A 248 5.61 -1.23 -21.24
CA LYS A 248 5.79 -0.93 -22.67
C LYS A 248 4.72 -1.60 -23.52
N SER A 249 4.39 -2.87 -23.22
CA SER A 249 3.36 -3.58 -23.94
C SER A 249 1.96 -2.95 -23.81
N TRP A 250 1.68 -2.25 -22.69
CA TRP A 250 0.46 -1.46 -22.54
C TRP A 250 0.47 -0.18 -23.36
N ILE A 251 1.63 0.52 -23.44
CA ILE A 251 1.79 1.70 -24.31
C ILE A 251 1.55 1.32 -25.77
N ASP A 252 2.20 0.25 -26.24
CA ASP A 252 2.05 -0.23 -27.60
C ASP A 252 0.61 -0.68 -27.90
N PHE A 253 -0.04 -1.32 -26.92
CA PHE A 253 -1.44 -1.73 -27.04
C PHE A 253 -2.37 -0.52 -27.15
N ALA A 254 -2.25 0.45 -26.28
CA ALA A 254 -3.07 1.66 -26.29
C ALA A 254 -2.91 2.42 -27.62
N SER A 255 -1.69 2.55 -28.12
CA SER A 255 -1.39 3.17 -29.42
C SER A 255 -2.03 2.42 -30.59
N ARG A 256 -1.85 1.10 -30.67
CA ARG A 256 -2.46 0.27 -31.73
C ARG A 256 -3.97 0.30 -31.71
N GLN A 257 -4.56 0.38 -30.52
CA GLN A 257 -6.01 0.46 -30.35
C GLN A 257 -6.55 1.91 -30.52
N GLY A 258 -5.69 2.92 -30.65
CA GLY A 258 -6.11 4.32 -30.77
C GLY A 258 -6.91 4.79 -29.54
N LEU A 259 -6.50 4.40 -28.34
CA LEU A 259 -7.16 4.76 -27.10
C LEU A 259 -6.82 6.20 -26.70
N GLN A 260 -7.76 6.93 -26.13
CA GLN A 260 -7.53 8.23 -25.50
C GLN A 260 -6.86 8.01 -24.13
N LEU A 261 -5.60 7.56 -24.16
CA LEU A 261 -4.87 7.11 -22.98
C LEU A 261 -3.38 7.40 -23.09
N THR A 262 -2.83 8.10 -22.09
CA THR A 262 -1.41 8.39 -21.96
C THR A 262 -0.83 7.71 -20.72
N TYR A 263 0.12 6.82 -20.90
CA TYR A 263 0.89 6.25 -19.80
C TYR A 263 2.12 7.10 -19.50
N GLY A 264 2.31 7.46 -18.19
CA GLY A 264 3.45 8.26 -17.76
C GLY A 264 3.36 9.74 -18.14
N ILE A 265 2.17 10.35 -18.09
CA ILE A 265 1.96 11.73 -18.53
C ILE A 265 2.83 12.73 -17.78
N GLY A 266 3.15 12.47 -16.49
CA GLY A 266 4.01 13.32 -15.68
C GLY A 266 5.49 13.28 -16.10
N GLU A 267 5.89 12.33 -16.93
CA GLU A 267 7.24 12.24 -17.52
C GLU A 267 7.30 12.93 -18.90
N GLN A 268 6.17 13.37 -19.43
CA GLN A 268 5.99 13.95 -20.76
C GLN A 268 5.59 15.43 -20.72
N THR A 269 5.48 16.02 -19.55
CA THR A 269 5.09 17.41 -19.34
C THR A 269 6.02 18.08 -18.34
N GLU A 270 6.12 19.42 -18.43
CA GLU A 270 6.80 20.26 -17.42
C GLU A 270 5.92 20.54 -16.21
N ALA A 271 4.64 20.18 -16.23
CA ALA A 271 3.74 20.38 -15.12
C ALA A 271 4.19 19.58 -13.88
N SER A 272 4.29 20.23 -12.76
CA SER A 272 4.50 19.59 -11.47
C SER A 272 3.31 18.69 -11.10
N PHE A 273 3.52 17.73 -10.21
CA PHE A 273 2.43 16.84 -9.77
C PHE A 273 1.19 17.60 -9.25
N PRO A 274 1.31 18.65 -8.40
CA PRO A 274 0.16 19.46 -8.01
C PRO A 274 -0.54 20.17 -9.18
N GLU A 275 0.22 20.68 -10.15
CA GLU A 275 -0.37 21.32 -11.35
C GLU A 275 -1.13 20.28 -12.19
N LEU A 276 -0.57 19.08 -12.36
CA LEU A 276 -1.23 17.99 -13.07
C LEU A 276 -2.56 17.59 -12.42
N VAL A 277 -2.56 17.45 -11.10
CA VAL A 277 -3.79 17.18 -10.31
C VAL A 277 -4.78 18.35 -10.45
N GLY A 278 -4.29 19.58 -10.38
CA GLY A 278 -5.13 20.78 -10.54
C GLY A 278 -5.84 20.87 -11.90
N LEU A 279 -5.14 20.47 -12.97
CA LEU A 279 -5.66 20.46 -14.34
C LEU A 279 -6.58 19.26 -14.63
N ALA A 280 -6.45 18.17 -13.88
CA ALA A 280 -7.31 16.99 -14.07
C ALA A 280 -8.79 17.35 -13.85
N HIS A 281 -9.64 16.86 -14.74
CA HIS A 281 -11.10 16.93 -14.60
C HIS A 281 -11.56 16.13 -13.38
N SER A 282 -11.01 14.93 -13.20
CA SER A 282 -11.20 14.07 -12.03
C SER A 282 -9.97 13.21 -11.80
N LEU A 283 -9.83 12.70 -10.58
CA LEU A 283 -8.89 11.61 -10.32
C LEU A 283 -9.60 10.26 -10.50
N VAL A 284 -8.83 9.25 -10.89
CA VAL A 284 -9.36 7.89 -11.06
C VAL A 284 -8.50 6.89 -10.31
N ASN A 285 -9.13 5.89 -9.70
CA ASN A 285 -8.45 4.74 -9.10
C ASN A 285 -8.94 3.44 -9.74
N VAL A 286 -8.01 2.59 -10.19
CA VAL A 286 -8.30 1.26 -10.73
C VAL A 286 -7.45 0.17 -10.08
N SER A 287 -6.81 0.46 -8.94
CA SER A 287 -5.99 -0.50 -8.18
C SER A 287 -6.82 -1.73 -7.77
N VAL A 288 -6.22 -2.91 -7.87
CA VAL A 288 -6.81 -4.15 -7.35
C VAL A 288 -6.32 -4.50 -5.93
N ALA A 289 -5.33 -3.79 -5.43
CA ALA A 289 -4.83 -3.93 -4.06
C ALA A 289 -4.07 -2.69 -3.62
N GLU A 290 -4.26 -2.31 -2.36
CA GLU A 290 -3.54 -1.24 -1.68
C GLU A 290 -3.12 -1.66 -0.26
N GLY A 291 -2.04 -1.06 0.24
CA GLY A 291 -1.66 -1.22 1.64
C GLY A 291 -2.53 -0.34 2.55
N PHE A 292 -2.53 0.97 2.31
CA PHE A 292 -3.34 1.92 3.08
C PHE A 292 -4.44 2.57 2.24
N GLY A 293 -4.16 2.91 0.96
CA GLY A 293 -5.17 3.52 0.09
C GLY A 293 -5.16 5.05 0.08
N LEU A 294 -4.00 5.70 0.08
CA LEU A 294 -3.86 7.16 -0.06
C LEU A 294 -4.67 7.72 -1.23
N GLY A 295 -4.76 6.97 -2.34
CA GLY A 295 -5.54 7.36 -3.53
C GLY A 295 -7.05 7.53 -3.28
N PHE A 296 -7.58 7.08 -2.15
CA PHE A 296 -8.98 7.30 -1.74
C PHE A 296 -9.14 8.51 -0.80
N LEU A 297 -8.04 9.05 -0.27
CA LEU A 297 -8.04 10.15 0.71
C LEU A 297 -7.49 11.46 0.12
N GLU A 298 -6.39 11.39 -0.62
CA GLU A 298 -5.72 12.58 -1.18
C GLU A 298 -6.59 13.38 -2.15
N PRO A 299 -7.46 12.80 -3.02
CA PRO A 299 -8.28 13.57 -3.96
C PRO A 299 -9.07 14.70 -3.30
N TRP A 300 -9.64 14.44 -2.15
CA TRP A 300 -10.47 15.39 -1.41
C TRP A 300 -9.66 16.59 -0.90
N THR A 301 -8.39 16.37 -0.53
CA THR A 301 -7.50 17.47 -0.10
C THR A 301 -7.13 18.42 -1.24
N PHE A 302 -7.21 17.93 -2.48
CA PHE A 302 -7.05 18.73 -3.70
C PHE A 302 -8.36 19.33 -4.22
N GLY A 303 -9.49 19.11 -3.55
CA GLY A 303 -10.80 19.53 -4.04
C GLY A 303 -11.21 18.85 -5.35
N LYS A 304 -10.77 17.60 -5.55
CA LYS A 304 -11.06 16.82 -6.76
C LYS A 304 -12.00 15.66 -6.47
N SER A 305 -12.92 15.40 -7.41
CA SER A 305 -13.70 14.15 -7.39
C SER A 305 -12.79 12.97 -7.68
N LEU A 306 -13.12 11.82 -7.10
CA LEU A 306 -12.51 10.52 -7.37
C LEU A 306 -13.53 9.63 -8.07
N CYS A 307 -13.13 8.95 -9.13
CA CYS A 307 -13.92 7.93 -9.81
C CYS A 307 -13.18 6.59 -9.82
N GLY A 308 -13.87 5.56 -10.28
CA GLY A 308 -13.22 4.26 -10.55
C GLY A 308 -13.52 3.19 -9.52
N ARG A 309 -12.55 2.30 -9.32
CA ARG A 309 -12.67 1.11 -8.50
C ARG A 309 -12.59 1.42 -7.02
N ASN A 310 -13.52 0.86 -6.27
CA ASN A 310 -13.49 0.74 -4.82
C ASN A 310 -12.67 -0.49 -4.38
N LEU A 311 -12.11 -0.44 -3.19
CA LEU A 311 -11.48 -1.58 -2.51
C LEU A 311 -12.10 -1.74 -1.12
N PRO A 312 -13.24 -2.43 -0.99
CA PRO A 312 -13.98 -2.51 0.27
C PRO A 312 -13.16 -2.96 1.48
N GLU A 313 -12.19 -3.86 1.28
CA GLU A 313 -11.26 -4.30 2.36
C GLU A 313 -10.40 -3.14 2.94
N ILE A 314 -10.29 -2.03 2.23
CA ILE A 314 -9.51 -0.84 2.65
C ILE A 314 -10.43 0.34 2.91
N THR A 315 -11.41 0.56 2.04
CA THR A 315 -12.26 1.76 2.08
C THR A 315 -13.37 1.69 3.12
N ALA A 316 -13.72 0.49 3.61
CA ALA A 316 -14.67 0.35 4.73
C ALA A 316 -14.24 1.22 5.92
N ASP A 317 -12.95 1.24 6.26
CA ASP A 317 -12.41 2.07 7.34
C ASP A 317 -12.68 3.57 7.11
N PHE A 318 -12.62 4.00 5.85
CA PHE A 318 -12.81 5.41 5.49
C PHE A 318 -14.28 5.79 5.50
N THR A 319 -15.16 4.88 5.04
CA THR A 319 -16.61 5.12 5.06
C THR A 319 -17.16 5.12 6.48
N GLU A 320 -16.66 4.28 7.37
CA GLU A 320 -16.99 4.32 8.81
C GLU A 320 -16.60 5.66 9.46
N LEU A 321 -15.55 6.33 8.94
CA LEU A 321 -15.10 7.64 9.38
C LEU A 321 -15.76 8.81 8.62
N GLY A 322 -16.82 8.55 7.84
CA GLY A 322 -17.67 9.55 7.23
C GLY A 322 -17.32 9.94 5.80
N LEU A 323 -16.41 9.25 5.12
CA LEU A 323 -16.20 9.45 3.69
C LEU A 323 -17.34 8.80 2.89
N ASN A 324 -17.88 9.52 1.92
CA ASN A 324 -18.80 8.95 0.94
C ASN A 324 -18.04 8.48 -0.29
N LEU A 325 -18.01 7.17 -0.50
CA LEU A 325 -17.38 6.48 -1.63
C LEU A 325 -18.38 5.58 -2.38
N ASP A 326 -19.68 5.72 -2.15
CA ASP A 326 -20.75 4.85 -2.69
C ASP A 326 -20.86 4.93 -4.23
N HIS A 327 -20.34 5.99 -4.83
CA HIS A 327 -20.31 6.19 -6.29
C HIS A 327 -19.20 5.41 -7.00
N LEU A 328 -18.28 4.79 -6.25
CA LEU A 328 -17.21 3.94 -6.80
C LEU A 328 -17.75 2.52 -7.05
N TYR A 329 -17.33 1.89 -8.16
CA TYR A 329 -17.70 0.51 -8.43
C TYR A 329 -16.73 -0.48 -7.75
N ASN A 330 -17.23 -1.62 -7.29
CA ASN A 330 -16.39 -2.65 -6.66
C ASN A 330 -15.68 -3.53 -7.70
N GLU A 331 -16.40 -3.95 -8.73
CA GLU A 331 -15.89 -4.85 -9.78
C GLU A 331 -16.47 -4.48 -11.15
N ILE A 332 -15.73 -4.80 -12.21
CA ILE A 332 -16.24 -4.84 -13.58
C ILE A 332 -16.39 -6.32 -13.97
N TYR A 333 -17.61 -6.73 -14.21
CA TYR A 333 -17.90 -8.07 -14.71
C TYR A 333 -18.03 -8.04 -16.24
N VAL A 334 -17.29 -8.91 -16.90
CA VAL A 334 -17.38 -9.09 -18.35
C VAL A 334 -18.01 -10.43 -18.68
N ASP A 335 -18.73 -10.49 -19.81
CA ASP A 335 -19.35 -11.72 -20.24
C ASP A 335 -18.31 -12.81 -20.50
N SER A 336 -18.57 -14.02 -20.05
CA SER A 336 -17.66 -15.16 -20.18
C SER A 336 -17.32 -15.53 -21.64
N SER A 337 -18.18 -15.17 -22.61
CA SER A 337 -17.92 -15.37 -24.04
C SER A 337 -16.77 -14.51 -24.59
N LEU A 338 -16.39 -13.43 -23.86
CA LEU A 338 -15.26 -12.59 -24.22
C LEU A 338 -13.91 -13.22 -23.85
N ILE A 339 -13.91 -14.28 -23.06
CA ILE A 339 -12.70 -14.89 -22.50
C ILE A 339 -12.58 -16.33 -22.99
N ASP A 340 -11.37 -16.72 -23.35
CA ASP A 340 -11.07 -18.13 -23.53
C ASP A 340 -11.04 -18.82 -22.16
N LYS A 341 -12.04 -19.67 -21.92
CA LYS A 341 -12.20 -20.40 -20.66
C LYS A 341 -10.99 -21.27 -20.35
N GLN A 342 -10.46 -21.96 -21.36
CA GLN A 342 -9.33 -22.87 -21.18
C GLN A 342 -8.06 -22.10 -20.83
N GLU A 343 -7.83 -20.96 -21.47
CA GLU A 343 -6.70 -20.07 -21.16
C GLU A 343 -6.79 -19.53 -19.72
N LEU A 344 -7.97 -19.09 -19.28
CA LEU A 344 -8.17 -18.61 -17.91
C LEU A 344 -7.98 -19.71 -16.87
N GLU A 345 -8.49 -20.93 -17.11
CA GLU A 345 -8.27 -22.08 -16.23
C GLU A 345 -6.77 -22.42 -16.10
N GLN A 346 -6.05 -22.43 -17.21
CA GLN A 346 -4.61 -22.68 -17.24
C GLN A 346 -3.83 -21.58 -16.52
N ALA A 347 -4.13 -20.30 -16.79
CA ALA A 347 -3.49 -19.16 -16.13
C ALA A 347 -3.70 -19.19 -14.62
N THR A 348 -4.93 -19.49 -14.17
CA THR A 348 -5.28 -19.64 -12.75
C THR A 348 -4.49 -20.78 -12.09
N ALA A 349 -4.46 -21.94 -12.74
CA ALA A 349 -3.74 -23.11 -12.20
C ALA A 349 -2.22 -22.88 -12.11
N ILE A 350 -1.62 -22.25 -13.15
CA ILE A 350 -0.18 -21.95 -13.18
C ILE A 350 0.14 -20.92 -12.07
N ALA A 351 -0.62 -19.85 -11.99
CA ALA A 351 -0.42 -18.77 -11.02
C ALA A 351 -0.53 -19.29 -9.58
N LEU A 352 -1.58 -20.06 -9.29
CA LEU A 352 -1.80 -20.59 -7.94
C LEU A 352 -0.71 -21.57 -7.51
N LYS A 353 -0.35 -22.54 -8.40
CA LYS A 353 0.76 -23.47 -8.14
C LYS A 353 2.07 -22.73 -7.89
N LYS A 354 2.37 -21.72 -8.70
CA LYS A 354 3.58 -20.88 -8.55
C LYS A 354 3.62 -20.21 -7.19
N VAL A 355 2.54 -19.51 -6.80
CA VAL A 355 2.48 -18.79 -5.52
C VAL A 355 2.64 -19.74 -4.33
N TYR A 356 1.90 -20.84 -4.28
CA TYR A 356 2.01 -21.80 -3.20
C TYR A 356 3.43 -22.40 -3.11
N SER A 357 4.01 -22.80 -4.25
CA SER A 357 5.39 -23.29 -4.31
C SER A 357 6.40 -22.26 -3.82
N GLN A 358 6.25 -20.99 -4.19
CA GLN A 358 7.15 -19.91 -3.77
C GLN A 358 7.14 -19.66 -2.27
N TYR A 359 5.98 -19.90 -1.60
CA TYR A 359 5.87 -19.85 -0.14
C TYR A 359 6.20 -21.17 0.54
N GLY A 360 6.58 -22.22 -0.22
CA GLY A 360 6.89 -23.54 0.33
C GLY A 360 5.66 -24.28 0.89
N ARG A 361 4.46 -23.95 0.35
CA ARG A 361 3.18 -24.53 0.79
C ARG A 361 2.64 -25.53 -0.24
N ASN A 362 1.92 -26.55 0.26
CA ASN A 362 1.15 -27.44 -0.59
C ASN A 362 -0.15 -26.75 -1.01
N LEU A 363 -0.48 -26.90 -2.28
CA LEU A 363 -1.76 -26.43 -2.81
C LEU A 363 -2.91 -27.26 -2.23
N PRO A 364 -4.00 -26.65 -1.72
CA PRO A 364 -5.19 -27.40 -1.30
C PRO A 364 -5.82 -28.17 -2.47
N ASP A 365 -6.38 -29.35 -2.22
CA ASP A 365 -6.93 -30.25 -3.26
C ASP A 365 -7.92 -29.56 -4.19
N ASN A 366 -8.81 -28.71 -3.65
CA ASN A 366 -9.79 -27.94 -4.42
C ASN A 366 -9.33 -26.51 -4.74
N GLY A 367 -8.08 -26.13 -4.46
CA GLY A 367 -7.60 -24.76 -4.52
C GLY A 367 -7.74 -24.12 -5.91
N ILE A 368 -7.49 -24.87 -6.99
CA ILE A 368 -7.64 -24.34 -8.36
C ILE A 368 -9.12 -24.00 -8.65
N ILE A 369 -10.04 -24.89 -8.24
CA ILE A 369 -11.48 -24.68 -8.43
C ILE A 369 -11.95 -23.46 -7.61
N GLN A 370 -11.50 -23.35 -6.36
CA GLN A 370 -11.83 -22.21 -5.51
C GLN A 370 -11.33 -20.90 -6.11
N ALA A 371 -10.08 -20.84 -6.56
CA ALA A 371 -9.49 -19.66 -7.21
C ALA A 371 -10.24 -19.32 -8.51
N TYR A 372 -10.53 -20.30 -9.34
CA TYR A 372 -11.29 -20.08 -10.57
C TYR A 372 -12.69 -19.52 -10.29
N ASN A 373 -13.42 -20.11 -9.34
CA ASN A 373 -14.75 -19.66 -8.95
C ASN A 373 -14.77 -18.27 -8.29
N SER A 374 -13.65 -17.84 -7.69
CA SER A 374 -13.52 -16.48 -7.17
C SER A 374 -13.34 -15.42 -8.26
N ILE A 375 -12.82 -15.82 -9.42
CA ILE A 375 -12.68 -14.97 -10.62
C ILE A 375 -13.94 -15.02 -11.49
N CYS A 376 -14.49 -16.22 -11.70
CA CYS A 376 -15.70 -16.47 -12.50
C CYS A 376 -16.89 -16.67 -11.58
N THR A 377 -17.82 -15.72 -11.59
CA THR A 377 -19.03 -15.73 -10.77
C THR A 377 -20.30 -15.85 -11.62
N ALA A 378 -21.46 -15.85 -10.99
CA ALA A 378 -22.74 -15.83 -11.70
C ALA A 378 -22.97 -14.51 -12.46
N GLU A 379 -22.37 -13.42 -12.00
CA GLU A 379 -22.45 -12.09 -12.63
C GLU A 379 -21.54 -11.97 -13.86
N GLY A 380 -20.54 -12.87 -14.00
CA GLY A 380 -19.56 -12.84 -15.08
C GLY A 380 -18.13 -13.05 -14.57
N VAL A 381 -17.18 -12.70 -15.40
CA VAL A 381 -15.74 -12.78 -15.05
C VAL A 381 -15.23 -11.42 -14.58
N LYS A 382 -14.58 -11.40 -13.42
CA LYS A 382 -14.00 -10.19 -12.83
C LYS A 382 -12.81 -9.70 -13.64
N PHE A 383 -12.95 -8.59 -14.35
CA PHE A 383 -11.93 -8.05 -15.24
C PHE A 383 -10.63 -7.70 -14.49
N GLY A 384 -10.72 -7.09 -13.31
CA GLY A 384 -9.58 -6.70 -12.48
C GLY A 384 -8.77 -7.89 -11.91
N TYR A 385 -9.23 -9.13 -12.09
CA TYR A 385 -8.52 -10.34 -11.65
C TYR A 385 -7.75 -11.04 -12.77
N LEU A 386 -7.98 -10.65 -14.04
CA LEU A 386 -7.34 -11.21 -15.21
C LEU A 386 -5.90 -10.71 -15.36
N ASN A 387 -5.02 -11.53 -15.92
CA ASN A 387 -3.70 -11.09 -16.32
C ASN A 387 -3.75 -10.14 -17.54
N GLU A 388 -2.63 -9.55 -17.88
CA GLU A 388 -2.54 -8.51 -18.89
C GLU A 388 -2.96 -9.00 -20.29
N ASP A 389 -2.68 -10.25 -20.68
CA ASP A 389 -3.01 -10.78 -22.00
C ASP A 389 -4.51 -11.04 -22.11
N LEU A 390 -5.13 -11.63 -21.10
CA LEU A 390 -6.59 -11.80 -21.04
C LEU A 390 -7.30 -10.44 -21.00
N GLN A 391 -6.79 -9.45 -20.27
CA GLN A 391 -7.35 -8.09 -20.26
C GLN A 391 -7.30 -7.46 -21.65
N LYS A 392 -6.18 -7.55 -22.37
CA LYS A 392 -6.07 -7.04 -23.75
C LYS A 392 -7.06 -7.71 -24.70
N SER A 393 -7.18 -9.04 -24.62
CA SER A 393 -8.15 -9.80 -25.43
C SER A 393 -9.59 -9.33 -25.18
N VAL A 394 -9.96 -9.11 -23.91
CA VAL A 394 -11.29 -8.57 -23.56
C VAL A 394 -11.50 -7.17 -24.13
N ILE A 395 -10.51 -6.27 -23.99
CA ILE A 395 -10.60 -4.90 -24.49
C ILE A 395 -10.78 -4.88 -26.02
N GLU A 396 -10.02 -5.70 -26.76
CA GLU A 396 -10.15 -5.81 -28.22
C GLU A 396 -11.55 -6.26 -28.65
N LYS A 397 -12.09 -7.27 -27.99
CA LYS A 397 -13.45 -7.76 -28.27
C LYS A 397 -14.53 -6.76 -27.85
N ALA A 398 -14.37 -6.12 -26.70
CA ALA A 398 -15.31 -5.11 -26.19
C ALA A 398 -15.42 -3.91 -27.12
N LYS A 399 -14.31 -3.43 -27.69
CA LYS A 399 -14.27 -2.31 -28.63
C LYS A 399 -15.12 -2.53 -29.88
N GLY A 400 -15.26 -3.78 -30.29
CA GLY A 400 -16.12 -4.18 -31.43
C GLY A 400 -17.60 -4.35 -31.10
N SER A 401 -18.04 -4.13 -29.86
CA SER A 401 -19.39 -4.42 -29.38
C SER A 401 -20.00 -3.26 -28.61
N GLU A 402 -20.93 -2.54 -29.21
CA GLU A 402 -21.66 -1.45 -28.53
C GLU A 402 -22.41 -1.94 -27.29
N LEU A 403 -22.96 -3.17 -27.32
CA LEU A 403 -23.64 -3.75 -26.17
C LEU A 403 -22.69 -3.99 -25.01
N THR A 404 -21.49 -4.50 -25.27
CA THR A 404 -20.45 -4.70 -24.23
C THR A 404 -20.00 -3.36 -23.65
N ILE A 405 -19.78 -2.35 -24.48
CA ILE A 405 -19.43 -1.00 -24.01
C ILE A 405 -20.54 -0.40 -23.15
N ALA A 406 -21.81 -0.53 -23.56
CA ALA A 406 -22.95 -0.05 -22.79
C ALA A 406 -23.04 -0.73 -21.40
N GLU A 407 -22.78 -2.05 -21.33
CA GLU A 407 -22.80 -2.77 -20.05
C GLU A 407 -21.62 -2.36 -19.15
N ILE A 408 -20.42 -2.14 -19.70
CA ILE A 408 -19.28 -1.62 -18.95
C ILE A 408 -19.59 -0.22 -18.42
N ARG A 409 -20.14 0.68 -19.22
CA ARG A 409 -20.54 2.03 -18.79
C ARG A 409 -21.58 1.99 -17.68
N LYS A 410 -22.55 1.08 -17.74
CA LYS A 410 -23.56 0.90 -16.71
C LYS A 410 -22.96 0.48 -15.35
N GLN A 411 -21.96 -0.39 -15.37
CA GLN A 411 -21.27 -0.85 -14.16
C GLN A 411 -20.30 0.19 -13.59
N THR A 412 -19.65 0.98 -14.45
CA THR A 412 -18.54 1.85 -14.03
C THR A 412 -18.94 3.28 -13.76
N SER A 413 -20.06 3.75 -14.28
CA SER A 413 -20.67 5.09 -14.08
C SER A 413 -19.69 6.15 -13.52
N LEU A 414 -18.91 6.82 -14.40
CA LEU A 414 -17.92 7.83 -13.98
C LEU A 414 -18.63 9.08 -13.43
N HIS A 415 -19.33 8.89 -12.32
CA HIS A 415 -20.09 9.94 -11.64
C HIS A 415 -19.16 10.87 -10.89
N LEU A 416 -19.20 12.16 -11.22
CA LEU A 416 -18.48 13.20 -10.50
C LEU A 416 -19.33 13.67 -9.31
N LEU A 417 -18.69 13.72 -8.15
CA LEU A 417 -19.31 14.34 -6.98
C LEU A 417 -19.38 15.87 -7.16
N ASN A 418 -20.43 16.48 -6.63
CA ASN A 418 -20.53 17.92 -6.59
C ASN A 418 -19.64 18.53 -5.48
N ASP A 419 -19.45 19.86 -5.50
CA ASP A 419 -18.57 20.56 -4.58
C ASP A 419 -18.94 20.33 -3.11
N ASP A 420 -20.24 20.26 -2.77
CA ASP A 420 -20.68 19.99 -1.39
C ASP A 420 -20.26 18.59 -0.89
N GLN A 421 -20.32 17.60 -1.77
CA GLN A 421 -19.90 16.23 -1.45
C GLN A 421 -18.38 16.14 -1.33
N ILE A 422 -17.64 16.83 -2.20
CA ILE A 422 -16.18 16.92 -2.14
C ILE A 422 -15.73 17.57 -0.83
N GLU A 423 -16.34 18.69 -0.44
CA GLU A 423 -16.02 19.39 0.83
C GLU A 423 -16.39 18.54 2.06
N LYS A 424 -17.48 17.78 2.03
CA LYS A 424 -17.80 16.81 3.11
C LYS A 424 -16.72 15.73 3.26
N ASN A 425 -16.27 15.15 2.16
CA ASN A 425 -15.19 14.16 2.19
C ASN A 425 -13.88 14.78 2.66
N LYS A 426 -13.55 15.99 2.21
CA LYS A 426 -12.37 16.75 2.66
C LYS A 426 -12.42 17.01 4.17
N TYR A 427 -13.58 17.39 4.69
CA TYR A 427 -13.78 17.56 6.13
C TYR A 427 -13.55 16.25 6.90
N ALA A 428 -14.12 15.14 6.42
CA ALA A 428 -13.91 13.83 7.04
C ALA A 428 -12.43 13.41 7.04
N VAL A 429 -11.69 13.68 5.95
CA VAL A 429 -10.23 13.45 5.89
C VAL A 429 -9.50 14.30 6.92
N LYS A 430 -9.82 15.60 7.00
CA LYS A 430 -9.19 16.53 7.95
C LYS A 430 -9.41 16.12 9.40
N GLU A 431 -10.63 15.75 9.77
CA GLU A 431 -10.97 15.35 11.14
C GLU A 431 -10.30 14.05 11.56
N ASN A 432 -10.17 13.07 10.66
CA ASN A 432 -9.78 11.71 11.05
C ASN A 432 -8.33 11.36 10.71
N PHE A 433 -7.75 12.02 9.69
CA PHE A 433 -6.42 11.68 9.14
C PHE A 433 -5.43 12.83 9.21
N SER A 434 -5.74 13.93 9.92
CA SER A 434 -4.80 15.05 10.09
C SER A 434 -3.52 14.64 10.85
N LEU A 435 -2.44 15.37 10.63
CA LEU A 435 -1.20 15.23 11.41
C LEU A 435 -1.48 15.32 12.91
N GLN A 436 -2.39 16.20 13.32
CA GLN A 436 -2.76 16.37 14.70
C GLN A 436 -3.37 15.11 15.31
N MET A 437 -4.34 14.50 14.62
CA MET A 437 -4.98 13.26 15.09
C MET A 437 -4.01 12.09 15.12
N TYR A 438 -3.16 11.98 14.09
CA TYR A 438 -2.13 10.96 14.04
C TYR A 438 -1.12 11.07 15.19
N GLY A 439 -0.59 12.27 15.45
CA GLY A 439 0.35 12.53 16.53
C GLY A 439 -0.22 12.18 17.90
N LYS A 440 -1.49 12.55 18.17
CA LYS A 440 -2.19 12.17 19.41
C LYS A 440 -2.33 10.66 19.56
N LYS A 441 -2.72 9.96 18.48
CA LYS A 441 -2.90 8.49 18.51
C LYS A 441 -1.58 7.78 18.77
N VAL A 442 -0.51 8.13 18.05
CA VAL A 442 0.79 7.47 18.22
C VAL A 442 1.38 7.73 19.60
N PHE A 443 1.25 8.96 20.12
CA PHE A 443 1.70 9.30 21.47
C PHE A 443 0.88 8.58 22.53
N GLY A 444 -0.43 8.45 22.37
CA GLY A 444 -1.28 7.66 23.25
C GLY A 444 -0.90 6.17 23.28
N ILE A 445 -0.49 5.59 22.14
CA ILE A 445 0.05 4.22 22.11
C ILE A 445 1.35 4.14 22.91
N TYR A 446 2.26 5.10 22.78
CA TYR A 446 3.49 5.12 23.56
C TYR A 446 3.22 5.18 25.07
N GLN A 447 2.24 5.99 25.50
CA GLN A 447 1.85 6.06 26.91
C GLN A 447 1.34 4.70 27.42
N GLN A 448 0.54 3.99 26.62
CA GLN A 448 0.08 2.64 26.98
C GLN A 448 1.23 1.65 27.09
N ILE A 449 2.19 1.69 26.17
CA ILE A 449 3.38 0.83 26.20
C ILE A 449 4.21 1.08 27.48
N THR A 450 4.42 2.34 27.86
CA THR A 450 5.20 2.68 29.06
C THR A 450 4.49 2.33 30.37
N GLN A 451 3.18 2.16 30.36
CA GLN A 451 2.39 1.73 31.52
C GLN A 451 2.26 0.21 31.63
N ALA A 452 2.65 -0.53 30.60
CA ALA A 452 2.58 -1.99 30.61
C ALA A 452 3.60 -2.57 31.62
N ASN A 453 3.18 -3.59 32.37
CA ASN A 453 4.11 -4.38 33.17
C ASN A 453 4.86 -5.36 32.26
N PRO A 454 6.19 -5.28 32.16
CA PRO A 454 6.94 -6.19 31.31
C PRO A 454 6.79 -7.65 31.75
N GLU A 455 6.52 -8.51 30.78
CA GLU A 455 6.44 -9.96 30.97
C GLU A 455 7.39 -10.70 30.02
N THR A 456 7.54 -12.01 30.25
CA THR A 456 8.34 -12.87 29.38
C THR A 456 7.77 -12.90 27.98
N VAL A 457 8.62 -12.62 26.98
CA VAL A 457 8.23 -12.57 25.57
C VAL A 457 8.02 -13.98 25.02
N GLN A 458 6.91 -14.15 24.33
CA GLN A 458 6.64 -15.30 23.47
C GLN A 458 6.80 -14.91 22.00
N PHE A 459 6.87 -15.90 21.13
CA PHE A 459 7.06 -15.67 19.70
C PHE A 459 6.05 -16.46 18.90
N THR A 460 5.44 -15.77 17.93
CA THR A 460 4.65 -16.39 16.86
C THR A 460 5.45 -16.29 15.57
N GLY A 461 5.47 -17.36 14.78
CA GLY A 461 6.10 -17.36 13.47
C GLY A 461 5.23 -16.69 12.40
N CYS A 462 5.74 -16.62 11.18
CA CYS A 462 5.02 -16.06 10.03
C CYS A 462 3.82 -16.90 9.55
N GLU A 463 3.75 -18.19 9.91
CA GLU A 463 2.79 -19.13 9.33
C GLU A 463 1.32 -18.75 9.56
N PRO A 464 0.86 -18.35 10.77
CA PRO A 464 -0.52 -17.92 10.98
C PRO A 464 -0.90 -16.68 10.16
N MET A 465 0.06 -15.76 9.94
CA MET A 465 -0.16 -14.58 9.12
C MET A 465 -0.21 -14.95 7.62
N LEU A 466 0.67 -15.85 7.17
CA LEU A 466 0.67 -16.35 5.80
C LEU A 466 -0.66 -17.02 5.46
N ASP A 467 -1.24 -17.82 6.36
CA ASP A 467 -2.52 -18.48 6.15
C ASP A 467 -3.70 -17.50 5.95
N ARG A 468 -3.56 -16.25 6.39
CA ARG A 468 -4.57 -15.18 6.14
C ARG A 468 -4.44 -14.57 4.75
N PHE A 469 -3.23 -14.47 4.23
CA PHE A 469 -2.98 -13.88 2.90
C PHE A 469 -3.00 -14.92 1.78
N LEU A 470 -2.46 -16.12 2.03
CA LEU A 470 -2.32 -17.17 1.04
C LEU A 470 -3.54 -18.10 1.04
N CYS A 471 -4.63 -17.64 0.45
CA CYS A 471 -5.80 -18.49 0.22
C CYS A 471 -6.24 -18.45 -1.24
N PRO A 472 -6.77 -19.55 -1.81
CA PRO A 472 -7.11 -19.63 -3.23
C PRO A 472 -8.11 -18.55 -3.68
N GLU A 473 -9.09 -18.22 -2.84
CA GLU A 473 -10.13 -17.24 -3.13
C GLU A 473 -9.62 -15.80 -3.22
N ARG A 474 -8.43 -15.54 -2.69
CA ARG A 474 -7.74 -14.24 -2.77
C ARG A 474 -6.81 -14.12 -3.99
N LEU A 475 -6.74 -15.17 -4.83
CA LEU A 475 -5.89 -15.13 -6.02
C LEU A 475 -6.34 -14.02 -6.96
N ASN A 476 -5.41 -13.14 -7.30
CA ASN A 476 -5.55 -12.16 -8.38
C ASN A 476 -4.35 -12.30 -9.31
N LEU A 477 -4.60 -12.51 -10.60
CA LEU A 477 -3.53 -12.80 -11.57
C LEU A 477 -2.58 -11.61 -11.79
N LEU A 478 -2.97 -10.38 -11.41
CA LEU A 478 -2.10 -9.20 -11.42
C LEU A 478 -1.16 -9.12 -10.20
N ARG A 479 -1.29 -10.02 -9.23
CA ARG A 479 -0.48 -10.02 -8.02
C ARG A 479 0.54 -11.16 -7.94
N VAL A 480 0.63 -11.98 -9.00
CA VAL A 480 1.44 -13.21 -9.05
C VAL A 480 2.59 -13.14 -10.05
#